data_8293656c98afdb4656c938e56d20cdfe
#
_entry.id   8293656c98afdb4656c938e56d20cdfe
#
_cell.length_a   1.000
_cell.length_b   1.000
_cell.length_c   1.000
_cell.angle_alpha   90.00
_cell.angle_beta   90.00
_cell.angle_gamma   90.00
#
_symmetry.space_group_name_H-M   'P 1'
#
loop_
_entity.id
_entity.type
_entity.pdbx_description
1 polymer ?
#
loop_
_entity_poly.entity_id
_entity_poly.type
_entity_poly.pdbx_seq_one_letter_code
_entity_poly.pdbx_strand_id
1 'polypeptide(L)'
;MNTYAKYCPNVFVAKCDSFHEKGSTITMTTKHGKEHECIVFNLVLKKDNDWYYSVVRADGYNAQERAKAKAERYQRWANSAAKKSTESWEASREGADFLSLAEPIKIGHHSEKRHRALIERNNNRMRKSVELSEKSEAHESKSEYWERMSKVINLSMPGTKQDFFLFLLKLKK
;
A
#
# COMPACT_ATOMS: atom_id res chain seq x y z
N MET A 1 24.51 -12.56 -16.78
CA MET A 1 23.21 -11.84 -16.82
C MET A 1 22.96 -11.14 -15.49
N ASN A 2 22.66 -9.84 -15.49
CA ASN A 2 22.54 -9.09 -14.24
C ASN A 2 21.10 -9.18 -13.69
N THR A 3 20.93 -9.66 -12.46
CA THR A 3 19.63 -9.89 -11.84
C THR A 3 19.58 -9.33 -10.41
N TYR A 4 18.37 -9.17 -9.86
CA TYR A 4 18.21 -8.76 -8.47
C TYR A 4 18.29 -9.97 -7.54
N ALA A 5 19.16 -9.90 -6.54
CA ALA A 5 19.27 -10.88 -5.47
C ALA A 5 18.81 -10.28 -4.13
N LYS A 6 18.18 -11.10 -3.29
CA LYS A 6 17.80 -10.70 -1.93
C LYS A 6 19.04 -10.76 -1.04
N TYR A 7 19.37 -9.65 -0.40
CA TYR A 7 20.50 -9.55 0.53
C TYR A 7 20.07 -9.75 1.98
N CYS A 8 19.01 -9.07 2.38
CA CYS A 8 18.35 -9.26 3.69
C CYS A 8 16.84 -8.96 3.54
N PRO A 9 16.03 -9.10 4.58
CA PRO A 9 14.61 -8.79 4.49
C PRO A 9 14.38 -7.39 3.91
N ASN A 10 13.63 -7.32 2.80
CA ASN A 10 13.28 -6.10 2.06
C ASN A 10 14.44 -5.32 1.42
N VAL A 11 15.66 -5.86 1.41
CA VAL A 11 16.82 -5.25 0.74
C VAL A 11 17.27 -6.13 -0.42
N PHE A 12 17.39 -5.53 -1.61
CA PHE A 12 17.82 -6.20 -2.82
C PHE A 12 19.10 -5.56 -3.34
N VAL A 13 19.97 -6.39 -3.90
CA VAL A 13 21.23 -6.00 -4.53
C VAL A 13 21.26 -6.48 -5.97
N ALA A 14 22.06 -5.86 -6.81
CA ALA A 14 22.35 -6.34 -8.14
C ALA A 14 23.36 -7.49 -8.05
N LYS A 15 23.01 -8.66 -8.58
CA LYS A 15 23.91 -9.79 -8.78
C LYS A 15 24.41 -9.75 -10.21
N CYS A 16 25.72 -9.62 -10.39
CA CYS A 16 26.40 -9.54 -11.68
C CYS A 16 27.47 -10.61 -11.79
N ASP A 17 27.62 -11.19 -12.96
CA ASP A 17 28.65 -12.18 -13.32
C ASP A 17 30.00 -11.56 -13.72
N SER A 18 30.07 -10.22 -13.80
CA SER A 18 31.27 -9.45 -14.12
C SER A 18 31.48 -8.29 -13.16
N PHE A 19 32.74 -7.80 -13.12
CA PHE A 19 33.06 -6.60 -12.35
C PHE A 19 32.59 -5.35 -13.06
N HIS A 20 32.00 -4.45 -12.29
CA HIS A 20 31.56 -3.13 -12.75
C HIS A 20 32.12 -2.03 -11.85
N GLU A 21 32.59 -0.96 -12.44
CA GLU A 21 33.09 0.20 -11.71
C GLU A 21 31.93 1.03 -11.12
N LYS A 22 32.23 1.74 -10.02
CA LYS A 22 31.28 2.67 -9.41
C LYS A 22 30.93 3.78 -10.41
N GLY A 23 29.62 4.04 -10.58
CA GLY A 23 29.09 5.02 -11.53
C GLY A 23 28.82 4.46 -12.93
N SER A 24 29.23 3.22 -13.22
CA SER A 24 28.89 2.59 -14.50
C SER A 24 27.39 2.28 -14.59
N THR A 25 26.84 2.34 -15.79
CA THR A 25 25.45 1.96 -16.06
C THR A 25 25.41 0.49 -16.45
N ILE A 26 24.51 -0.27 -15.81
CA ILE A 26 24.26 -1.68 -16.08
C ILE A 26 22.78 -1.93 -16.33
N THR A 27 22.46 -2.85 -17.24
CA THR A 27 21.09 -3.30 -17.44
C THR A 27 20.78 -4.43 -16.47
N MET A 28 19.70 -4.28 -15.72
CA MET A 28 19.20 -5.22 -14.73
C MET A 28 17.89 -5.83 -15.17
N THR A 29 17.79 -7.15 -15.14
CA THR A 29 16.55 -7.88 -15.46
C THR A 29 15.81 -8.28 -14.19
N THR A 30 14.52 -7.95 -14.12
CA THR A 30 13.64 -8.36 -13.01
C THR A 30 13.18 -9.80 -13.20
N LYS A 31 12.67 -10.44 -12.14
CA LYS A 31 12.06 -11.79 -12.19
C LYS A 31 10.88 -11.91 -13.19
N HIS A 32 10.33 -10.81 -13.64
CA HIS A 32 9.23 -10.75 -14.62
C HIS A 32 9.72 -10.39 -16.03
N GLY A 33 11.02 -10.45 -16.30
CA GLY A 33 11.61 -10.14 -17.61
C GLY A 33 11.68 -8.67 -17.98
N LYS A 34 11.33 -7.74 -17.06
CA LYS A 34 11.49 -6.31 -17.33
C LYS A 34 12.92 -5.87 -17.10
N GLU A 35 13.44 -5.09 -18.03
CA GLU A 35 14.79 -4.53 -17.97
C GLU A 35 14.75 -3.09 -17.46
N HIS A 36 15.77 -2.75 -16.70
CA HIS A 36 15.97 -1.40 -16.17
C HIS A 36 17.45 -1.03 -16.22
N GLU A 37 17.76 0.17 -16.65
CA GLU A 37 19.08 0.73 -16.50
C GLU A 37 19.31 1.19 -15.07
N CYS A 38 20.43 0.76 -14.50
CA CYS A 38 20.82 1.06 -13.13
C CYS A 38 22.25 1.56 -13.10
N ILE A 39 22.52 2.52 -12.23
CA ILE A 39 23.85 3.05 -11.96
C ILE A 39 24.42 2.30 -10.77
N VAL A 40 25.62 1.75 -10.89
CA VAL A 40 26.36 1.08 -9.83
C VAL A 40 26.79 2.11 -8.79
N PHE A 41 26.37 1.92 -7.53
CA PHE A 41 26.70 2.84 -6.45
C PHE A 41 27.89 2.35 -5.62
N ASN A 42 27.84 1.10 -5.11
CA ASN A 42 28.93 0.50 -4.36
C ASN A 42 28.95 -1.03 -4.52
N LEU A 43 30.14 -1.64 -4.42
CA LEU A 43 30.30 -3.07 -4.22
C LEU A 43 29.90 -3.40 -2.77
N VAL A 44 28.95 -4.33 -2.60
CA VAL A 44 28.45 -4.77 -1.31
C VAL A 44 29.16 -6.04 -0.85
N LEU A 45 29.27 -7.01 -1.76
CA LEU A 45 29.80 -8.34 -1.47
C LEU A 45 30.36 -8.94 -2.76
N LYS A 46 31.43 -9.74 -2.62
CA LYS A 46 31.87 -10.71 -3.65
C LYS A 46 31.71 -12.09 -3.05
N LYS A 47 30.95 -12.94 -3.69
CA LYS A 47 30.73 -14.32 -3.24
C LYS A 47 30.83 -15.25 -4.45
N ASP A 48 31.63 -16.28 -4.32
CA ASP A 48 31.96 -17.22 -5.38
C ASP A 48 32.53 -16.49 -6.60
N ASN A 49 31.88 -16.57 -7.75
CA ASN A 49 32.26 -15.84 -8.96
C ASN A 49 31.33 -14.67 -9.28
N ASP A 50 30.42 -14.36 -8.37
CA ASP A 50 29.40 -13.31 -8.52
C ASP A 50 29.75 -12.05 -7.74
N TRP A 51 29.41 -10.90 -8.33
CA TRP A 51 29.60 -9.58 -7.76
C TRP A 51 28.24 -9.00 -7.36
N TYR A 52 28.12 -8.50 -6.14
CA TYR A 52 26.89 -7.95 -5.60
C TYR A 52 27.03 -6.45 -5.36
N TYR A 53 26.22 -5.65 -6.06
CA TYR A 53 26.28 -4.19 -6.01
C TYR A 53 25.02 -3.58 -5.43
N SER A 54 25.15 -2.45 -4.72
CA SER A 54 24.04 -1.55 -4.53
C SER A 54 23.90 -0.70 -5.79
N VAL A 55 22.66 -0.57 -6.29
CA VAL A 55 22.34 0.13 -7.52
C VAL A 55 21.22 1.13 -7.34
N VAL A 56 21.25 2.20 -8.11
CA VAL A 56 20.18 3.19 -8.23
C VAL A 56 19.66 3.15 -9.66
N ARG A 57 18.36 3.19 -9.84
CA ARG A 57 17.77 3.22 -11.18
C ARG A 57 18.10 4.54 -11.88
N ALA A 58 18.55 4.47 -13.14
CA ALA A 58 18.90 5.62 -13.95
C ALA A 58 17.71 6.52 -14.29
N ASP A 59 16.48 5.96 -14.28
CA ASP A 59 15.24 6.70 -14.53
C ASP A 59 14.76 7.58 -13.36
N GLY A 60 15.57 7.74 -12.31
CA GLY A 60 15.22 8.52 -11.12
C GLY A 60 14.14 7.88 -10.24
N TYR A 61 13.79 6.62 -10.47
CA TYR A 61 12.80 5.91 -9.68
C TYR A 61 13.20 5.80 -8.21
N ASN A 62 12.47 6.48 -7.34
CA ASN A 62 12.61 6.38 -5.90
C ASN A 62 11.48 5.51 -5.33
N ALA A 63 11.83 4.31 -4.88
CA ALA A 63 10.87 3.36 -4.32
C ALA A 63 10.19 3.88 -3.06
N GLN A 64 10.89 4.65 -2.22
CA GLN A 64 10.36 5.21 -0.97
C GLN A 64 9.38 6.34 -1.24
N GLU A 65 9.69 7.27 -2.14
CA GLU A 65 8.75 8.33 -2.55
C GLU A 65 7.48 7.75 -3.16
N ARG A 66 7.62 6.74 -4.00
CA ARG A 66 6.47 6.02 -4.55
C ARG A 66 5.65 5.32 -3.47
N ALA A 67 6.30 4.70 -2.49
CA ALA A 67 5.62 4.04 -1.37
C ALA A 67 4.87 5.08 -0.52
N LYS A 68 5.50 6.23 -0.23
CA LYS A 68 4.87 7.35 0.49
C LYS A 68 3.65 7.89 -0.27
N ALA A 69 3.78 8.17 -1.57
CA ALA A 69 2.67 8.64 -2.40
C ALA A 69 1.51 7.63 -2.46
N LYS A 70 1.81 6.32 -2.44
CA LYS A 70 0.77 5.27 -2.35
C LYS A 70 0.10 5.26 -0.98
N ALA A 71 0.85 5.35 0.12
CA ALA A 71 0.29 5.42 1.46
C ALA A 71 -0.69 6.59 1.58
N GLU A 72 -0.27 7.79 1.19
CA GLU A 72 -1.12 8.99 1.22
C GLU A 72 -2.38 8.85 0.35
N ARG A 73 -2.27 8.20 -0.81
CA ARG A 73 -3.42 7.95 -1.68
C ARG A 73 -4.41 6.98 -1.05
N TYR A 74 -3.94 5.87 -0.48
CA TYR A 74 -4.80 4.91 0.20
C TYR A 74 -5.44 5.52 1.44
N GLN A 75 -4.72 6.37 2.19
CA GLN A 75 -5.28 7.09 3.33
C GLN A 75 -6.42 8.03 2.92
N ARG A 76 -6.24 8.78 1.83
CA ARG A 76 -7.33 9.63 1.29
C ARG A 76 -8.55 8.82 0.87
N TRP A 77 -8.35 7.64 0.29
CA TRP A 77 -9.46 6.75 -0.07
C TRP A 77 -10.15 6.15 1.15
N ALA A 78 -9.41 5.78 2.19
CA ALA A 78 -9.95 5.34 3.47
C ALA A 78 -10.84 6.42 4.09
N ASN A 79 -10.32 7.64 4.22
CA ASN A 79 -11.07 8.77 4.78
C ASN A 79 -12.33 9.09 3.96
N SER A 80 -12.25 9.05 2.63
CA SER A 80 -13.41 9.26 1.76
C SER A 80 -14.47 8.17 1.91
N ALA A 81 -14.05 6.91 2.06
CA ALA A 81 -14.96 5.80 2.27
C ALA A 81 -15.61 5.86 3.66
N ALA A 82 -14.85 6.17 4.70
CA ALA A 82 -15.37 6.37 6.06
C ALA A 82 -16.42 7.48 6.12
N LYS A 83 -16.13 8.64 5.50
CA LYS A 83 -17.09 9.76 5.43
C LYS A 83 -18.40 9.34 4.75
N LYS A 84 -18.32 8.66 3.60
CA LYS A 84 -19.50 8.18 2.87
C LYS A 84 -20.26 7.11 3.65
N SER A 85 -19.55 6.28 4.45
CA SER A 85 -20.17 5.31 5.36
C SER A 85 -21.01 6.02 6.41
N THR A 86 -20.47 7.03 7.09
CA THR A 86 -21.18 7.83 8.08
C THR A 86 -22.40 8.54 7.46
N GLU A 87 -22.23 9.19 6.31
CA GLU A 87 -23.35 9.82 5.59
C GLU A 87 -24.47 8.82 5.24
N SER A 88 -24.11 7.59 4.81
CA SER A 88 -25.07 6.54 4.48
C SER A 88 -25.76 6.00 5.74
N TRP A 89 -25.03 5.89 6.84
CA TRP A 89 -25.56 5.52 8.15
C TRP A 89 -26.58 6.55 8.64
N GLU A 90 -26.22 7.82 8.65
CA GLU A 90 -27.11 8.91 9.06
C GLU A 90 -28.38 8.95 8.19
N ALA A 91 -28.20 8.83 6.87
CA ALA A 91 -29.32 8.79 5.94
C ALA A 91 -30.22 7.54 6.12
N SER A 92 -29.71 6.44 6.67
CA SER A 92 -30.50 5.23 6.95
C SER A 92 -31.49 5.41 8.11
N ARG A 93 -31.37 6.51 8.86
CA ARG A 93 -32.27 6.88 9.96
C ARG A 93 -33.44 7.77 9.51
N GLU A 94 -33.65 7.95 8.20
CA GLU A 94 -34.79 8.69 7.68
C GLU A 94 -36.11 8.13 8.24
N GLY A 95 -36.92 9.01 8.83
CA GLY A 95 -38.21 8.64 9.42
C GLY A 95 -38.07 7.77 10.68
N ALA A 96 -36.95 7.84 11.40
CA ALA A 96 -36.72 7.05 12.63
C ALA A 96 -37.83 7.26 13.66
N ASP A 97 -38.35 8.47 13.85
CA ASP A 97 -39.44 8.77 14.78
C ASP A 97 -40.72 8.02 14.43
N PHE A 98 -41.06 7.99 13.13
CA PHE A 98 -42.20 7.23 12.63
C PHE A 98 -41.98 5.71 12.78
N LEU A 99 -40.81 5.22 12.42
CA LEU A 99 -40.51 3.79 12.51
C LEU A 99 -40.35 3.30 13.94
N SER A 100 -40.00 4.19 14.89
CA SER A 100 -39.91 3.85 16.33
C SER A 100 -41.27 3.53 16.97
N LEU A 101 -42.37 4.01 16.38
CA LEU A 101 -43.73 3.67 16.82
C LEU A 101 -44.09 2.20 16.57
N ALA A 102 -43.26 1.46 15.83
CA ALA A 102 -43.43 0.06 15.48
C ALA A 102 -44.85 -0.29 14.93
N GLU A 103 -45.50 0.68 14.27
CA GLU A 103 -46.78 0.43 13.64
C GLU A 103 -46.67 -0.62 12.53
N PRO A 104 -47.54 -1.64 12.53
CA PRO A 104 -47.52 -2.64 11.46
C PRO A 104 -47.93 -2.01 10.12
N ILE A 105 -47.38 -2.55 9.04
CA ILE A 105 -47.75 -2.12 7.68
C ILE A 105 -49.21 -2.48 7.43
N LYS A 106 -50.07 -1.49 7.20
CA LYS A 106 -51.49 -1.67 6.90
C LYS A 106 -51.65 -2.10 5.45
N ILE A 107 -51.82 -3.41 5.22
CA ILE A 107 -51.96 -3.98 3.88
C ILE A 107 -53.23 -3.43 3.18
N GLY A 108 -53.09 -3.02 1.90
CA GLY A 108 -54.16 -2.39 1.11
C GLY A 108 -54.42 -0.92 1.41
N HIS A 109 -53.76 -0.35 2.44
CA HIS A 109 -53.89 1.07 2.74
C HIS A 109 -53.03 1.93 1.83
N HIS A 110 -53.48 3.17 1.52
CA HIS A 110 -52.75 4.07 0.62
C HIS A 110 -51.31 4.36 1.07
N SER A 111 -50.99 4.26 2.36
CA SER A 111 -49.65 4.47 2.92
C SER A 111 -48.72 3.25 2.81
N GLU A 112 -49.23 2.07 2.46
CA GLU A 112 -48.43 0.83 2.43
C GLU A 112 -47.16 0.96 1.57
N LYS A 113 -47.33 1.44 0.35
CA LYS A 113 -46.20 1.60 -0.59
C LYS A 113 -45.09 2.54 -0.06
N ARG A 114 -45.50 3.65 0.58
CA ARG A 114 -44.53 4.62 1.17
C ARG A 114 -43.79 4.00 2.36
N HIS A 115 -44.50 3.28 3.23
CA HIS A 115 -43.90 2.65 4.40
C HIS A 115 -42.88 1.58 3.98
N ARG A 116 -43.25 0.69 3.06
CA ARG A 116 -42.31 -0.33 2.52
C ARG A 116 -41.11 0.30 1.85
N ALA A 117 -41.32 1.32 1.01
CA ALA A 117 -40.24 2.02 0.32
C ALA A 117 -39.29 2.74 1.30
N LEU A 118 -39.81 3.29 2.42
CA LEU A 118 -38.98 3.90 3.45
C LEU A 118 -38.08 2.84 4.11
N ILE A 119 -38.62 1.72 4.53
CA ILE A 119 -37.89 0.62 5.15
C ILE A 119 -36.81 0.08 4.18
N GLU A 120 -37.17 -0.13 2.92
CA GLU A 120 -36.24 -0.64 1.92
C GLU A 120 -35.09 0.33 1.66
N ARG A 121 -35.37 1.65 1.52
CA ARG A 121 -34.33 2.67 1.39
C ARG A 121 -33.38 2.68 2.58
N ASN A 122 -33.91 2.62 3.78
CA ASN A 122 -33.12 2.63 5.00
C ASN A 122 -32.23 1.37 5.08
N ASN A 123 -32.78 0.19 4.78
CA ASN A 123 -32.01 -1.05 4.72
C ASN A 123 -30.88 -1.00 3.67
N ASN A 124 -31.17 -0.46 2.48
CA ASN A 124 -30.16 -0.33 1.43
C ASN A 124 -29.05 0.68 1.81
N ARG A 125 -29.40 1.78 2.49
CA ARG A 125 -28.42 2.76 2.99
C ARG A 125 -27.57 2.15 4.11
N MET A 126 -28.16 1.34 5.00
CA MET A 126 -27.45 0.62 6.04
C MET A 126 -26.44 -0.37 5.44
N ARG A 127 -26.86 -1.20 4.47
CA ARG A 127 -25.94 -2.12 3.78
C ARG A 127 -24.77 -1.36 3.13
N LYS A 128 -25.10 -0.27 2.43
CA LYS A 128 -24.07 0.58 1.81
C LYS A 128 -23.12 1.18 2.84
N SER A 129 -23.59 1.55 4.02
CA SER A 129 -22.73 2.03 5.11
C SER A 129 -21.73 0.97 5.54
N VAL A 130 -22.19 -0.28 5.75
CA VAL A 130 -21.31 -1.40 6.12
C VAL A 130 -20.26 -1.67 5.03
N GLU A 131 -20.68 -1.79 3.76
CA GLU A 131 -19.76 -2.01 2.63
C GLU A 131 -18.67 -0.90 2.52
N LEU A 132 -19.06 0.34 2.79
CA LEU A 132 -18.12 1.47 2.76
C LEU A 132 -17.18 1.47 3.96
N SER A 133 -17.63 1.00 5.13
CA SER A 133 -16.78 0.80 6.31
C SER A 133 -15.71 -0.26 6.04
N GLU A 134 -16.10 -1.43 5.55
CA GLU A 134 -15.17 -2.50 5.17
C GLU A 134 -14.15 -2.04 4.12
N LYS A 135 -14.61 -1.25 3.15
CA LYS A 135 -13.74 -0.65 2.13
C LYS A 135 -12.76 0.36 2.72
N SER A 136 -13.18 1.13 3.72
CA SER A 136 -12.30 2.05 4.45
C SER A 136 -11.20 1.30 5.16
N GLU A 137 -11.53 0.26 5.93
CA GLU A 137 -10.58 -0.58 6.66
C GLU A 137 -9.57 -1.27 5.70
N ALA A 138 -10.07 -1.77 4.56
CA ALA A 138 -9.21 -2.36 3.54
C ALA A 138 -8.23 -1.36 2.92
N HIS A 139 -8.62 -0.10 2.78
CA HIS A 139 -7.74 0.97 2.30
C HIS A 139 -6.75 1.40 3.39
N GLU A 140 -7.16 1.47 4.64
CA GLU A 140 -6.30 1.79 5.78
C GLU A 140 -5.19 0.75 5.93
N SER A 141 -5.52 -0.54 5.92
CA SER A 141 -4.53 -1.63 5.95
C SER A 141 -3.50 -1.53 4.80
N LYS A 142 -3.95 -1.13 3.60
CA LYS A 142 -3.05 -0.88 2.46
C LYS A 142 -2.19 0.37 2.65
N SER A 143 -2.73 1.41 3.27
CA SER A 143 -1.97 2.61 3.61
C SER A 143 -0.84 2.29 4.57
N GLU A 144 -1.13 1.59 5.66
CA GLU A 144 -0.14 1.14 6.65
C GLU A 144 0.95 0.26 6.02
N TYR A 145 0.56 -0.66 5.13
CA TYR A 145 1.54 -1.48 4.40
C TYR A 145 2.52 -0.61 3.62
N TRP A 146 2.01 0.36 2.84
CA TRP A 146 2.87 1.24 2.04
C TRP A 146 3.66 2.22 2.90
N GLU A 147 3.15 2.63 4.04
CA GLU A 147 3.89 3.43 5.01
C GLU A 147 5.10 2.65 5.55
N ARG A 148 4.92 1.38 5.93
CA ARG A 148 6.04 0.50 6.31
C ARG A 148 7.05 0.35 5.18
N MET A 149 6.57 0.18 3.94
CA MET A 149 7.44 0.07 2.77
C MET A 149 8.22 1.35 2.48
N SER A 150 7.70 2.52 2.83
CA SER A 150 8.41 3.80 2.68
C SER A 150 9.60 3.95 3.63
N LYS A 151 9.60 3.22 4.74
CA LYS A 151 10.68 3.23 5.76
C LYS A 151 11.75 2.15 5.51
N VAL A 152 11.63 1.38 4.43
CA VAL A 152 12.62 0.34 4.07
C VAL A 152 13.93 0.99 3.67
N ILE A 153 15.02 0.55 4.30
CA ILE A 153 16.37 1.05 4.04
C ILE A 153 16.84 0.60 2.65
N ASN A 154 17.33 1.54 1.85
CA ASN A 154 17.98 1.26 0.57
C ASN A 154 19.50 1.48 0.72
N LEU A 155 20.30 0.50 0.36
CA LEU A 155 21.78 0.55 0.46
C LEU A 155 22.41 1.65 -0.38
N SER A 156 21.68 2.23 -1.31
CA SER A 156 22.12 3.34 -2.16
C SER A 156 21.91 4.72 -1.55
N MET A 157 21.27 4.82 -0.37
CA MET A 157 21.01 6.11 0.26
C MET A 157 22.24 6.72 0.89
N PRO A 158 22.44 8.05 0.77
CA PRO A 158 23.47 8.76 1.52
C PRO A 158 23.24 8.56 3.03
N GLY A 159 24.27 8.20 3.77
CA GLY A 159 24.22 8.02 5.23
C GLY A 159 23.92 6.58 5.70
N THR A 160 23.34 5.73 4.86
CA THR A 160 22.91 4.37 5.24
C THR A 160 24.05 3.41 5.60
N LYS A 161 25.31 3.73 5.27
CA LYS A 161 26.44 2.86 5.62
C LYS A 161 26.64 2.74 7.13
N GLN A 162 26.51 3.82 7.88
CA GLN A 162 26.68 3.82 9.34
C GLN A 162 25.50 3.14 10.04
N ASP A 163 24.27 3.43 9.61
CA ASP A 163 23.07 2.85 10.18
C ASP A 163 22.94 1.36 9.86
N PHE A 164 23.35 0.94 8.67
CA PHE A 164 23.34 -0.46 8.25
C PHE A 164 24.39 -1.30 9.01
N PHE A 165 25.59 -0.75 9.27
CA PHE A 165 26.61 -1.41 10.10
C PHE A 165 26.11 -1.58 11.55
N LEU A 166 25.47 -0.57 12.11
CA LEU A 166 24.83 -0.63 13.43
C LEU A 166 23.68 -1.64 13.49
N PHE A 167 22.90 -1.77 12.43
CA PHE A 167 21.84 -2.77 12.31
C PHE A 167 22.40 -4.20 12.25
N LEU A 168 23.45 -4.43 11.45
CA LEU A 168 24.13 -5.75 11.38
C LEU A 168 24.80 -6.14 12.69
N LEU A 169 25.34 -5.19 13.45
CA LEU A 169 25.90 -5.43 14.79
C LEU A 169 24.82 -5.80 15.81
N LYS A 170 23.60 -5.31 15.67
CA LYS A 170 22.45 -5.67 16.52
C LYS A 170 21.86 -7.04 16.19
N LEU A 171 22.01 -7.53 14.96
CA LEU A 171 21.53 -8.87 14.55
C LEU A 171 22.52 -10.00 14.91
N LYS A 172 23.75 -9.67 15.32
CA LYS A 172 24.78 -10.64 15.76
C LYS A 172 24.81 -10.85 17.29
N LYS A 173 23.96 -10.19 18.04
CA LYS A 173 23.69 -10.42 19.46
C LYS A 173 22.38 -11.20 19.64
#